data_c5befee0ed594a1a01bf5b0eacaf4381
#
_entry.id   c5befee0ed594a1a01bf5b0eacaf4381
#
_cell.length_a   1.000
_cell.length_b   1.000
_cell.length_c   1.000
_cell.angle_alpha   90.00
_cell.angle_beta   90.00
_cell.angle_gamma   90.00
#
_symmetry.space_group_name_H-M   'P 1'
#
loop_
_entity.id
_entity.type
_entity.pdbx_description
1 polymer ?
#
loop_
_entity_poly.entity_id
_entity_poly.type
_entity_poly.pdbx_seq_one_letter_code
_entity_poly.pdbx_strand_id
1 'polypeptide(L)'
;MDTIAGYVTSYDEDRGVFEMSTRAGDTYTVHITKDCSAELLRNLDEPYVDACSHLPQMLTAGTHLFVYGVFYPEGDGYTFEAKRMVFLGRQPGDYNFEKHGWWINQLDSLAGFYRKAQFGAGPVDYRQYRTNIRLGGERTDSHVQETDTISRMVYGMASAYMLTGRDEYLEIAEKGTQYLRDHMRFVDSDNDIVYWYHGIKVEGDYETKLFTSEFDDDYDAIPMYEQIYALAGPTQTFRITGDRRISSDIDHTMRLFENHFRDVEGGGYFSHIDPVLLSPDHESLKFNRARKNWNSVGDHAPAYLINAYLATGEEKYREMLERTFDTIVKYFPDYENSPFVNERFFTDWSHDLEHTWQGNRAVVGHNLKIAWNLMRMNSVTPKDDYKALAEKIGAIMPPVGSDQQRGGWYDVVERFKQPGQEWHRFAWHDRKAWWQQEQAILAYLILAGTVGGDANLEEARQAAAFYNTFFLDHDEGAVYFNVLASGMPYLLGTERLKGSHSMSMYHSAELCFLATVYTSLLITKQPLDLYFKPRPDASRLLRVAPDMLPPGSFRLEKVEIDGKPYEVFDAQNATVELPASTESLSVKVQLVPVS
;
A
#
# COMPACT_ATOMS: atom_id res chain seq x y z
N MET A 1 -22.77 4.47 20.11
CA MET A 1 -21.38 4.97 20.23
C MET A 1 -20.86 5.26 18.86
N ASP A 2 -20.14 6.37 18.70
CA ASP A 2 -19.64 6.81 17.42
C ASP A 2 -18.33 7.60 17.59
N THR A 3 -17.68 7.96 16.49
CA THR A 3 -16.44 8.75 16.47
C THR A 3 -16.69 10.08 15.77
N ILE A 4 -16.11 11.14 16.29
CA ILE A 4 -15.99 12.44 15.61
C ILE A 4 -14.51 12.74 15.44
N ALA A 5 -14.14 13.09 14.21
CA ALA A 5 -12.81 13.60 13.84
C ALA A 5 -12.93 15.08 13.51
N GLY A 6 -12.07 15.92 14.04
CA GLY A 6 -12.12 17.35 13.73
C GLY A 6 -11.16 18.20 14.52
N TYR A 7 -11.32 19.49 14.36
CA TYR A 7 -10.49 20.53 14.98
C TYR A 7 -11.20 21.17 16.14
N VAL A 8 -10.53 21.30 17.27
CA VAL A 8 -11.00 22.10 18.41
C VAL A 8 -11.17 23.55 17.95
N THR A 9 -12.31 24.15 18.28
CA THR A 9 -12.58 25.58 18.03
C THR A 9 -12.56 26.39 19.31
N SER A 10 -13.03 25.82 20.44
CA SER A 10 -12.99 26.44 21.77
C SER A 10 -13.00 25.39 22.88
N TYR A 11 -12.50 25.73 24.06
CA TYR A 11 -12.54 24.88 25.25
C TYR A 11 -12.91 25.72 26.51
N ASP A 12 -13.89 25.26 27.24
CA ASP A 12 -14.30 25.79 28.54
C ASP A 12 -13.89 24.77 29.62
N GLU A 13 -12.75 25.05 30.29
CA GLU A 13 -12.18 24.18 31.32
C GLU A 13 -13.08 24.05 32.55
N ASP A 14 -13.74 25.12 32.97
CA ASP A 14 -14.62 25.13 34.18
C ASP A 14 -15.83 24.22 33.99
N ARG A 15 -16.33 24.12 32.76
CA ARG A 15 -17.48 23.30 32.41
C ARG A 15 -17.10 21.90 31.92
N GLY A 16 -15.82 21.67 31.55
CA GLY A 16 -15.36 20.45 30.91
C GLY A 16 -16.00 20.21 29.54
N VAL A 17 -16.17 21.27 28.75
CA VAL A 17 -16.85 21.24 27.44
C VAL A 17 -15.98 21.90 26.38
N PHE A 18 -15.89 21.29 25.23
CA PHE A 18 -15.25 21.94 24.09
C PHE A 18 -16.09 21.83 22.81
N GLU A 19 -15.88 22.78 21.92
CA GLU A 19 -16.47 22.75 20.58
C GLU A 19 -15.43 22.22 19.60
N MET A 20 -15.88 21.38 18.68
CA MET A 20 -15.04 20.93 17.56
C MET A 20 -15.80 20.98 16.25
N SER A 21 -15.09 21.28 15.17
CA SER A 21 -15.62 21.29 13.80
C SER A 21 -15.04 20.13 13.01
N THR A 22 -15.92 19.35 12.36
CA THR A 22 -15.54 18.30 11.42
C THR A 22 -15.10 18.89 10.10
N ARG A 23 -14.61 18.03 9.24
CA ARG A 23 -14.26 18.36 7.87
C ARG A 23 -15.45 18.85 7.02
N ALA A 24 -16.65 18.33 7.27
CA ALA A 24 -17.88 18.80 6.62
C ALA A 24 -18.29 20.20 7.07
N GLY A 25 -17.67 20.74 8.12
CA GLY A 25 -18.04 22.01 8.74
C GLY A 25 -19.11 21.88 9.82
N ASP A 26 -19.54 20.65 10.14
CA ASP A 26 -20.46 20.41 11.24
C ASP A 26 -19.74 20.68 12.57
N THR A 27 -20.44 21.35 13.48
CA THR A 27 -19.92 21.68 14.81
C THR A 27 -20.58 20.80 15.86
N TYR A 28 -19.77 20.27 16.77
CA TYR A 28 -20.21 19.42 17.87
C TYR A 28 -19.76 20.00 19.20
N THR A 29 -20.71 20.07 20.15
CA THR A 29 -20.43 20.34 21.56
C THR A 29 -20.08 19.03 22.23
N VAL A 30 -18.86 18.91 22.74
CA VAL A 30 -18.31 17.69 23.34
C VAL A 30 -18.17 17.87 24.84
N HIS A 31 -18.84 17.02 25.62
CA HIS A 31 -18.76 16.99 27.08
C HIS A 31 -17.72 15.96 27.53
N ILE A 32 -16.74 16.39 28.31
CA ILE A 32 -15.74 15.52 28.91
C ILE A 32 -16.31 14.91 30.18
N THR A 33 -16.51 13.60 30.19
CA THR A 33 -17.00 12.88 31.37
C THR A 33 -15.83 12.49 32.30
N LYS A 34 -16.14 12.19 33.55
CA LYS A 34 -15.13 11.75 34.53
C LYS A 34 -14.41 10.47 34.13
N ASP A 35 -15.10 9.62 33.34
CA ASP A 35 -14.58 8.34 32.87
C ASP A 35 -13.96 8.44 31.45
N CYS A 36 -13.78 9.66 30.94
CA CYS A 36 -13.16 9.88 29.66
C CYS A 36 -11.65 9.63 29.77
N SER A 37 -11.13 8.75 28.92
CA SER A 37 -9.68 8.58 28.74
C SER A 37 -9.18 9.51 27.64
N ALA A 38 -7.94 9.97 27.78
CA ALA A 38 -7.26 10.76 26.76
C ALA A 38 -5.84 10.23 26.58
N GLU A 39 -5.42 10.09 25.35
CA GLU A 39 -4.09 9.58 25.03
C GLU A 39 -3.44 10.35 23.88
N LEU A 40 -2.12 10.32 23.86
CA LEU A 40 -1.34 10.77 22.73
C LEU A 40 -1.16 9.61 21.74
N LEU A 41 -1.32 9.89 20.45
CA LEU A 41 -1.08 8.92 19.40
C LEU A 41 0.28 8.26 19.55
N ARG A 42 0.31 6.94 19.53
CA ARG A 42 1.51 6.10 19.65
C ARG A 42 1.67 5.17 18.45
N ASN A 43 2.89 4.79 18.17
CA ASN A 43 3.23 3.79 17.16
C ASN A 43 3.09 2.36 17.71
N LEU A 44 3.23 1.36 16.85
CA LEU A 44 3.40 -0.03 17.27
C LEU A 44 4.58 -0.15 18.24
N ASP A 45 4.45 -1.03 19.23
CA ASP A 45 5.43 -1.29 20.29
C ASP A 45 5.77 -0.08 21.20
N GLU A 46 5.12 1.08 20.99
CA GLU A 46 5.27 2.22 21.89
C GLU A 46 4.32 2.12 23.10
N PRO A 47 4.77 2.57 24.29
CA PRO A 47 3.94 2.56 25.48
C PRO A 47 2.77 3.54 25.37
N TYR A 48 1.69 3.24 26.08
CA TYR A 48 0.56 4.17 26.27
C TYR A 48 1.02 5.46 26.96
N VAL A 49 0.60 6.60 26.43
CA VAL A 49 0.90 7.93 27.00
C VAL A 49 -0.42 8.61 27.36
N ASP A 50 -0.71 8.67 28.67
CA ASP A 50 -1.87 9.36 29.19
C ASP A 50 -1.78 10.87 28.95
N ALA A 51 -2.86 11.46 28.45
CA ALA A 51 -2.99 12.89 28.18
C ALA A 51 -4.01 13.59 29.09
N CYS A 52 -4.69 12.88 30.00
CA CYS A 52 -5.78 13.42 30.82
C CYS A 52 -5.34 14.64 31.64
N SER A 53 -4.12 14.62 32.20
CA SER A 53 -3.58 15.74 33.00
C SER A 53 -3.16 16.95 32.18
N HIS A 54 -3.16 16.85 30.84
CA HIS A 54 -2.67 17.89 29.92
C HIS A 54 -3.79 18.47 29.04
N LEU A 55 -5.05 18.09 29.28
CA LEU A 55 -6.20 18.53 28.46
C LEU A 55 -6.26 20.05 28.27
N PRO A 56 -6.07 20.91 29.32
CA PRO A 56 -6.12 22.35 29.14
C PRO A 56 -5.09 22.90 28.15
N GLN A 57 -3.91 22.26 28.06
CA GLN A 57 -2.86 22.65 27.13
C GLN A 57 -3.06 22.07 25.73
N MET A 58 -3.78 20.96 25.61
CA MET A 58 -3.95 20.22 24.35
C MET A 58 -5.27 20.54 23.63
N LEU A 59 -6.35 20.88 24.37
CA LEU A 59 -7.63 21.31 23.80
C LEU A 59 -7.60 22.79 23.38
N THR A 60 -6.64 23.14 22.55
CA THR A 60 -6.48 24.49 22.00
C THR A 60 -7.04 24.58 20.58
N ALA A 61 -7.52 25.78 20.19
CA ALA A 61 -8.07 25.99 18.86
C ALA A 61 -7.08 25.56 17.76
N GLY A 62 -7.56 24.79 16.80
CA GLY A 62 -6.77 24.22 15.71
C GLY A 62 -6.14 22.85 16.01
N THR A 63 -6.28 22.30 17.22
CA THR A 63 -5.86 20.92 17.50
C THR A 63 -6.80 19.93 16.83
N HIS A 64 -6.24 19.05 15.99
CA HIS A 64 -6.96 17.92 15.40
C HIS A 64 -6.93 16.72 16.35
N LEU A 65 -8.09 16.09 16.59
CA LEU A 65 -8.20 14.91 17.44
C LEU A 65 -9.37 14.01 17.00
N PHE A 66 -9.34 12.78 17.48
CA PHE A 66 -10.48 11.86 17.43
C PHE A 66 -11.15 11.77 18.79
N VAL A 67 -12.47 11.84 18.81
CA VAL A 67 -13.29 11.65 20.01
C VAL A 67 -14.25 10.50 19.77
N TYR A 68 -14.10 9.42 20.53
CA TYR A 68 -15.06 8.32 20.59
C TYR A 68 -16.00 8.54 21.76
N GLY A 69 -17.31 8.46 21.53
CA GLY A 69 -18.29 8.81 22.56
C GLY A 69 -19.72 8.39 22.23
N VAL A 70 -20.65 9.02 22.89
CA VAL A 70 -22.09 8.71 22.80
C VAL A 70 -22.90 9.97 22.55
N PHE A 71 -23.77 9.93 21.55
CA PHE A 71 -24.78 10.95 21.33
C PHE A 71 -25.96 10.75 22.31
N TYR A 72 -26.30 11.79 23.06
CA TYR A 72 -27.49 11.84 23.88
C TYR A 72 -28.46 12.89 23.37
N PRO A 73 -29.77 12.59 23.29
CA PRO A 73 -30.78 13.60 23.00
C PRO A 73 -30.79 14.69 24.06
N GLU A 74 -30.75 15.96 23.64
CA GLU A 74 -30.89 17.13 24.52
C GLU A 74 -31.72 18.21 23.82
N GLY A 75 -32.93 18.47 24.35
CA GLY A 75 -33.90 19.38 23.72
C GLY A 75 -34.28 18.88 22.32
N ASP A 76 -34.10 19.73 21.31
CA ASP A 76 -34.33 19.39 19.90
C ASP A 76 -33.06 18.91 19.16
N GLY A 77 -31.95 18.69 19.89
CA GLY A 77 -30.66 18.29 19.34
C GLY A 77 -30.02 17.13 20.10
N TYR A 78 -28.70 17.07 20.00
CA TYR A 78 -27.88 16.05 20.67
C TYR A 78 -26.66 16.70 21.31
N THR A 79 -26.26 16.20 22.48
CA THR A 79 -24.94 16.38 23.06
C THR A 79 -24.07 15.17 22.79
N PHE A 80 -22.76 15.37 22.74
CA PHE A 80 -21.82 14.29 22.58
C PHE A 80 -20.95 14.14 23.82
N GLU A 81 -21.07 13.01 24.50
CA GLU A 81 -20.23 12.68 25.65
C GLU A 81 -18.99 11.90 25.23
N ALA A 82 -17.81 12.47 25.42
CA ALA A 82 -16.53 11.83 25.16
C ALA A 82 -16.28 10.66 26.12
N LYS A 83 -15.82 9.53 25.60
CA LYS A 83 -15.35 8.36 26.35
C LYS A 83 -13.86 8.10 26.12
N ARG A 84 -13.35 8.43 24.94
CA ARG A 84 -11.93 8.35 24.60
C ARG A 84 -11.57 9.48 23.65
N MET A 85 -10.46 10.13 23.90
CA MET A 85 -9.86 11.14 23.02
C MET A 85 -8.46 10.69 22.60
N VAL A 86 -8.12 10.85 21.32
CA VAL A 86 -6.78 10.56 20.79
C VAL A 86 -6.24 11.83 20.15
N PHE A 87 -5.16 12.37 20.72
CA PHE A 87 -4.45 13.53 20.22
C PHE A 87 -3.30 13.09 19.31
N LEU A 88 -3.14 13.72 18.15
CA LEU A 88 -2.15 13.36 17.15
C LEU A 88 -0.73 13.85 17.48
N GLY A 89 -0.66 14.90 18.30
CA GLY A 89 0.55 15.54 18.81
C GLY A 89 0.21 16.37 20.03
N ARG A 90 1.18 17.11 20.55
CA ARG A 90 1.01 17.89 21.79
C ARG A 90 0.44 19.28 21.56
N GLN A 91 0.53 19.81 20.35
CA GLN A 91 0.08 21.15 19.97
C GLN A 91 -0.55 21.14 18.58
N PRO A 92 -1.33 22.18 18.22
CA PRO A 92 -1.86 22.33 16.87
C PRO A 92 -0.75 22.23 15.81
N GLY A 93 -0.97 21.41 14.78
CA GLY A 93 -0.01 21.18 13.71
C GLY A 93 1.17 20.26 14.06
N ASP A 94 1.21 19.70 15.27
CA ASP A 94 2.17 18.64 15.64
C ASP A 94 1.56 17.27 15.37
N TYR A 95 2.23 16.50 14.50
CA TYR A 95 1.78 15.16 14.13
C TYR A 95 2.89 14.14 14.42
N ASN A 96 2.64 13.21 15.34
CA ASN A 96 3.63 12.19 15.73
C ASN A 96 4.13 11.37 14.54
N PHE A 97 3.26 11.10 13.57
CA PHE A 97 3.63 10.34 12.36
C PHE A 97 4.48 11.12 11.33
N GLU A 98 4.72 12.40 11.53
CA GLU A 98 5.70 13.19 10.74
C GLU A 98 7.09 13.22 11.40
N LYS A 99 7.23 12.70 12.63
CA LYS A 99 8.52 12.63 13.29
C LYS A 99 9.46 11.68 12.58
N HIS A 100 10.73 12.06 12.55
CA HIS A 100 11.76 11.23 11.95
C HIS A 100 11.76 9.81 12.54
N GLY A 101 11.76 8.80 11.68
CA GLY A 101 11.77 7.39 12.08
C GLY A 101 10.40 6.77 12.38
N TRP A 102 9.29 7.52 12.42
CA TRP A 102 7.97 6.95 12.72
C TRP A 102 7.63 5.76 11.83
N TRP A 103 7.66 5.96 10.52
CA TRP A 103 7.31 4.92 9.56
C TRP A 103 8.36 3.80 9.49
N ILE A 104 9.64 4.10 9.75
CA ILE A 104 10.71 3.09 9.85
C ILE A 104 10.45 2.17 11.04
N ASN A 105 10.16 2.73 12.22
CA ASN A 105 9.85 1.97 13.43
C ASN A 105 8.58 1.12 13.25
N GLN A 106 7.56 1.67 12.59
CA GLN A 106 6.33 0.92 12.28
C GLN A 106 6.63 -0.27 11.38
N LEU A 107 7.44 -0.09 10.34
CA LEU A 107 7.84 -1.18 9.45
C LEU A 107 8.68 -2.24 10.17
N ASP A 108 9.58 -1.82 11.07
CA ASP A 108 10.39 -2.75 11.88
C ASP A 108 9.50 -3.61 12.77
N SER A 109 8.51 -3.01 13.44
CA SER A 109 7.51 -3.72 14.26
C SER A 109 6.67 -4.69 13.43
N LEU A 110 6.20 -4.27 12.25
CA LEU A 110 5.48 -5.13 11.31
C LEU A 110 6.32 -6.34 10.86
N ALA A 111 7.57 -6.11 10.47
CA ALA A 111 8.49 -7.17 10.06
C ALA A 111 8.76 -8.15 11.20
N GLY A 112 8.95 -7.66 12.41
CA GLY A 112 9.08 -8.46 13.62
C GLY A 112 7.85 -9.34 13.89
N PHE A 113 6.65 -8.79 13.75
CA PHE A 113 5.40 -9.54 13.89
C PHE A 113 5.31 -10.69 12.87
N TYR A 114 5.46 -10.40 11.57
CA TYR A 114 5.34 -11.43 10.53
C TYR A 114 6.46 -12.47 10.60
N ARG A 115 7.70 -12.07 10.95
CA ARG A 115 8.79 -13.02 11.22
C ARG A 115 8.41 -13.99 12.34
N LYS A 116 7.93 -13.46 13.46
CA LYS A 116 7.50 -14.26 14.62
C LYS A 116 6.32 -15.18 14.26
N ALA A 117 5.31 -14.65 13.56
CA ALA A 117 4.12 -15.40 13.18
C ALA A 117 4.44 -16.57 12.25
N GLN A 118 5.33 -16.37 11.27
CA GLN A 118 5.64 -17.39 10.27
C GLN A 118 6.74 -18.37 10.70
N PHE A 119 7.77 -17.91 11.41
CA PHE A 119 8.96 -18.71 11.68
C PHE A 119 9.29 -18.85 13.17
N GLY A 120 8.61 -18.11 14.05
CA GLY A 120 8.91 -18.09 15.48
C GLY A 120 10.32 -17.58 15.78
N ALA A 121 11.00 -18.22 16.75
CA ALA A 121 12.40 -17.94 17.08
C ALA A 121 13.39 -18.84 16.31
N GLY A 122 12.88 -19.76 15.49
CA GLY A 122 13.70 -20.73 14.75
C GLY A 122 14.31 -20.17 13.47
N PRO A 123 15.02 -21.01 12.70
CA PRO A 123 15.51 -20.65 11.38
C PRO A 123 14.37 -20.39 10.42
N VAL A 124 14.61 -19.54 9.43
CA VAL A 124 13.65 -19.24 8.37
C VAL A 124 13.49 -20.47 7.48
N ASP A 125 12.28 -21.06 7.51
CA ASP A 125 11.89 -22.23 6.73
C ASP A 125 10.49 -22.01 6.12
N TYR A 126 10.43 -21.71 4.82
CA TYR A 126 9.18 -21.42 4.11
C TYR A 126 8.24 -22.61 3.96
N ARG A 127 8.66 -23.84 4.19
CA ARG A 127 7.74 -24.98 4.31
C ARG A 127 6.76 -24.81 5.48
N GLN A 128 7.14 -24.03 6.49
CA GLN A 128 6.30 -23.70 7.63
C GLN A 128 5.38 -22.50 7.38
N TYR A 129 5.60 -21.72 6.34
CA TYR A 129 4.74 -20.58 5.99
C TYR A 129 3.28 -21.02 5.86
N ARG A 130 2.36 -20.15 6.26
CA ARG A 130 0.92 -20.31 6.05
C ARG A 130 0.34 -18.99 5.56
N THR A 131 -0.50 -19.05 4.51
CA THR A 131 -1.22 -17.88 4.01
C THR A 131 -2.09 -17.29 5.11
N ASN A 132 -2.81 -18.14 5.85
CA ASN A 132 -3.73 -17.68 6.87
C ASN A 132 -3.07 -17.59 8.26
N ILE A 133 -3.06 -16.36 8.82
CA ILE A 133 -2.57 -16.06 10.18
C ILE A 133 -3.72 -15.46 10.99
N ARG A 134 -3.93 -15.98 12.19
CA ARG A 134 -4.93 -15.49 13.13
C ARG A 134 -4.55 -14.11 13.69
N LEU A 135 -5.48 -13.48 14.40
CA LEU A 135 -5.33 -12.15 14.98
C LEU A 135 -4.07 -12.04 15.87
N GLY A 136 -3.81 -13.02 16.73
CA GLY A 136 -2.65 -13.06 17.61
C GLY A 136 -1.33 -13.55 16.95
N GLY A 137 -1.33 -13.76 15.64
CA GLY A 137 -0.14 -14.20 14.89
C GLY A 137 0.00 -15.72 14.77
N GLU A 138 -0.94 -16.54 15.28
CA GLU A 138 -0.88 -17.98 15.13
C GLU A 138 -1.24 -18.40 13.71
N ARG A 139 -0.49 -19.33 13.15
CA ARG A 139 -0.81 -19.96 11.86
C ARG A 139 -2.07 -20.81 11.99
N THR A 140 -2.90 -20.81 10.96
CA THR A 140 -4.06 -21.70 10.90
C THR A 140 -3.65 -23.13 10.49
N ASP A 141 -4.61 -24.05 10.53
CA ASP A 141 -4.42 -25.43 10.08
C ASP A 141 -4.49 -25.58 8.55
N SER A 142 -4.66 -24.49 7.81
CA SER A 142 -4.59 -24.52 6.35
C SER A 142 -3.16 -24.74 5.90
N HIS A 143 -2.94 -25.78 5.10
CA HIS A 143 -1.64 -26.10 4.52
C HIS A 143 -1.38 -25.45 3.17
N VAL A 144 -2.29 -24.56 2.73
CA VAL A 144 -2.15 -23.82 1.48
C VAL A 144 -1.16 -22.66 1.67
N GLN A 145 -0.28 -22.52 0.70
CA GLN A 145 0.68 -21.45 0.57
C GLN A 145 0.47 -20.79 -0.78
N GLU A 146 -0.04 -19.58 -0.78
CA GLU A 146 -0.30 -18.83 -2.01
C GLU A 146 0.94 -18.07 -2.46
N THR A 147 1.20 -18.08 -3.75
CA THR A 147 2.39 -17.48 -4.36
C THR A 147 2.44 -15.98 -4.15
N ASP A 148 1.34 -15.30 -4.42
CA ASP A 148 1.26 -13.85 -4.27
C ASP A 148 1.42 -13.40 -2.81
N THR A 149 0.88 -14.15 -1.84
CA THR A 149 0.99 -13.80 -0.41
C THR A 149 2.41 -13.98 0.12
N ILE A 150 3.14 -15.02 -0.33
CA ILE A 150 4.58 -15.16 -0.02
C ILE A 150 5.36 -14.01 -0.66
N SER A 151 5.10 -13.71 -1.93
CA SER A 151 5.76 -12.60 -2.63
C SER A 151 5.53 -11.26 -1.92
N ARG A 152 4.32 -11.01 -1.44
CA ARG A 152 3.96 -9.83 -0.66
C ARG A 152 4.70 -9.75 0.68
N MET A 153 4.89 -10.87 1.37
CA MET A 153 5.72 -10.91 2.57
C MET A 153 7.19 -10.63 2.25
N VAL A 154 7.72 -11.23 1.18
CA VAL A 154 9.09 -10.99 0.68
C VAL A 154 9.30 -9.51 0.37
N TYR A 155 8.33 -8.85 -0.29
CA TYR A 155 8.36 -7.41 -0.54
C TYR A 155 8.49 -6.60 0.75
N GLY A 156 7.68 -6.94 1.75
CA GLY A 156 7.70 -6.28 3.05
C GLY A 156 9.03 -6.43 3.77
N MET A 157 9.59 -7.64 3.79
CA MET A 157 10.89 -7.92 4.42
C MET A 157 12.05 -7.24 3.68
N ALA A 158 12.03 -7.24 2.35
CA ALA A 158 13.02 -6.53 1.55
C ALA A 158 12.95 -5.01 1.78
N SER A 159 11.75 -4.44 1.85
CA SER A 159 11.55 -3.02 2.18
C SER A 159 12.03 -2.68 3.59
N ALA A 160 11.78 -3.56 4.57
CA ALA A 160 12.29 -3.39 5.93
C ALA A 160 13.82 -3.42 5.97
N TYR A 161 14.48 -4.32 5.23
CA TYR A 161 15.94 -4.30 5.09
C TYR A 161 16.43 -2.97 4.49
N MET A 162 15.82 -2.51 3.41
CA MET A 162 16.25 -1.27 2.74
C MET A 162 16.20 -0.05 3.68
N LEU A 163 15.29 -0.01 4.67
CA LEU A 163 15.20 1.10 5.63
C LEU A 163 15.99 0.88 6.92
N THR A 164 16.25 -0.36 7.33
CA THR A 164 16.85 -0.66 8.64
C THR A 164 18.26 -1.24 8.57
N GLY A 165 18.63 -1.87 7.44
CA GLY A 165 19.89 -2.59 7.30
C GLY A 165 19.99 -3.89 8.12
N ARG A 166 18.86 -4.42 8.66
CA ARG A 166 18.85 -5.63 9.49
C ARG A 166 18.90 -6.87 8.62
N ASP A 167 20.04 -7.57 8.64
CA ASP A 167 20.29 -8.75 7.80
C ASP A 167 19.25 -9.87 7.97
N GLU A 168 18.58 -9.98 9.10
CA GLU A 168 17.52 -10.97 9.33
C GLU A 168 16.34 -10.78 8.36
N TYR A 169 16.01 -9.56 7.97
CA TYR A 169 14.94 -9.28 7.02
C TYR A 169 15.35 -9.62 5.58
N LEU A 170 16.60 -9.35 5.23
CA LEU A 170 17.14 -9.78 3.94
C LEU A 170 17.20 -11.30 3.82
N GLU A 171 17.60 -12.02 4.89
CA GLU A 171 17.58 -13.48 4.90
C GLU A 171 16.19 -14.03 4.59
N ILE A 172 15.14 -13.46 5.21
CA ILE A 172 13.75 -13.86 4.95
C ILE A 172 13.37 -13.56 3.49
N ALA A 173 13.72 -12.40 2.98
CA ALA A 173 13.42 -12.00 1.60
C ALA A 173 14.14 -12.88 0.56
N GLU A 174 15.44 -13.17 0.75
CA GLU A 174 16.20 -14.03 -0.16
C GLU A 174 15.71 -15.48 -0.12
N LYS A 175 15.46 -16.03 1.07
CA LYS A 175 14.93 -17.40 1.21
C LYS A 175 13.52 -17.53 0.63
N GLY A 176 12.67 -16.51 0.82
CA GLY A 176 11.33 -16.48 0.22
C GLY A 176 11.38 -16.39 -1.29
N THR A 177 12.22 -15.52 -1.83
CA THR A 177 12.46 -15.44 -3.28
C THR A 177 12.93 -16.76 -3.85
N GLN A 178 13.90 -17.42 -3.18
CA GLN A 178 14.38 -18.71 -3.62
C GLN A 178 13.28 -19.78 -3.53
N TYR A 179 12.47 -19.78 -2.46
CA TYR A 179 11.35 -20.70 -2.28
C TYR A 179 10.30 -20.57 -3.39
N LEU A 180 9.92 -19.33 -3.74
CA LEU A 180 9.04 -19.05 -4.87
C LEU A 180 9.60 -19.64 -6.17
N ARG A 181 10.89 -19.46 -6.42
CA ARG A 181 11.56 -19.95 -7.62
C ARG A 181 11.64 -21.48 -7.69
N ASP A 182 11.85 -22.14 -6.55
CA ASP A 182 12.04 -23.61 -6.50
C ASP A 182 10.72 -24.37 -6.47
N HIS A 183 9.66 -23.79 -5.87
CA HIS A 183 8.42 -24.49 -5.58
C HIS A 183 7.19 -23.96 -6.33
N MET A 184 7.15 -22.69 -6.71
CA MET A 184 5.92 -22.04 -7.16
C MET A 184 5.96 -21.49 -8.59
N ARG A 185 6.96 -21.83 -9.37
CA ARG A 185 7.01 -21.44 -10.78
C ARG A 185 7.17 -22.65 -11.69
N PHE A 186 6.65 -22.50 -12.90
CA PHE A 186 6.92 -23.37 -14.04
C PHE A 186 7.74 -22.59 -15.06
N VAL A 187 8.85 -23.16 -15.49
CA VAL A 187 9.72 -22.60 -16.53
C VAL A 187 9.47 -23.37 -17.81
N ASP A 188 8.86 -22.73 -18.78
CA ASP A 188 8.71 -23.26 -20.14
C ASP A 188 9.84 -22.75 -21.02
N SER A 189 10.83 -23.61 -21.23
CA SER A 189 11.98 -23.28 -22.06
C SER A 189 11.70 -23.33 -23.57
N ASP A 190 10.61 -23.96 -23.99
CA ASP A 190 10.24 -24.02 -25.41
C ASP A 190 9.58 -22.72 -25.88
N ASN A 191 8.79 -22.11 -25.00
CA ASN A 191 8.13 -20.83 -25.23
C ASN A 191 8.84 -19.65 -24.56
N ASP A 192 9.88 -19.90 -23.80
CA ASP A 192 10.71 -18.90 -23.14
C ASP A 192 9.91 -18.01 -22.16
N ILE A 193 8.98 -18.64 -21.40
CA ILE A 193 8.11 -18.00 -20.42
C ILE A 193 8.26 -18.61 -19.03
N VAL A 194 7.92 -17.82 -18.01
CA VAL A 194 7.71 -18.27 -16.63
C VAL A 194 6.27 -18.03 -16.25
N TYR A 195 5.64 -19.07 -15.77
CA TYR A 195 4.32 -19.07 -15.19
C TYR A 195 4.41 -19.35 -13.69
N TRP A 196 3.62 -18.66 -12.87
CA TRP A 196 3.56 -18.85 -11.42
C TRP A 196 2.25 -19.59 -11.06
N TYR A 197 2.38 -20.70 -10.34
CA TYR A 197 1.22 -21.40 -9.79
C TYR A 197 0.44 -20.46 -8.86
N HIS A 198 -0.87 -20.62 -8.74
CA HIS A 198 -1.64 -19.95 -7.69
C HIS A 198 -1.01 -20.17 -6.32
N GLY A 199 -0.63 -21.42 -6.04
CA GLY A 199 0.02 -21.78 -4.80
C GLY A 199 0.42 -23.25 -4.75
N ILE A 200 0.75 -23.70 -3.57
CA ILE A 200 1.02 -25.10 -3.27
C ILE A 200 0.33 -25.50 -1.96
N LYS A 201 -0.05 -26.77 -1.86
CA LYS A 201 -0.47 -27.39 -0.62
C LYS A 201 0.66 -28.25 -0.11
N VAL A 202 1.14 -28.00 1.13
CA VAL A 202 2.27 -28.70 1.75
C VAL A 202 1.77 -29.59 2.87
N GLU A 203 1.89 -30.91 2.72
CA GLU A 203 1.49 -31.91 3.72
C GLU A 203 2.65 -32.85 4.02
N GLY A 204 3.33 -32.63 5.13
CA GLY A 204 4.57 -33.35 5.46
C GLY A 204 5.64 -33.08 4.39
N ASP A 205 6.09 -34.16 3.72
CA ASP A 205 7.08 -34.07 2.62
C ASP A 205 6.42 -33.92 1.25
N TYR A 206 5.09 -34.01 1.17
CA TYR A 206 4.36 -33.89 -0.08
C TYR A 206 4.02 -32.45 -0.39
N GLU A 207 4.01 -32.16 -1.69
CA GLU A 207 3.68 -30.86 -2.25
C GLU A 207 2.76 -31.03 -3.47
N THR A 208 1.59 -30.42 -3.42
CA THR A 208 0.63 -30.42 -4.53
C THR A 208 0.58 -29.02 -5.13
N LYS A 209 0.74 -28.91 -6.45
CA LYS A 209 0.64 -27.64 -7.18
C LYS A 209 -0.83 -27.28 -7.36
N LEU A 210 -1.17 -26.04 -7.06
CA LEU A 210 -2.45 -25.41 -7.35
C LEU A 210 -2.26 -24.52 -8.57
N PHE A 211 -2.73 -24.99 -9.72
CA PHE A 211 -2.46 -24.33 -11.00
C PHE A 211 -3.27 -23.05 -11.17
N THR A 212 -4.56 -23.12 -10.82
CA THR A 212 -5.54 -22.07 -11.01
C THR A 212 -5.88 -21.41 -9.68
N SER A 213 -6.43 -20.21 -9.74
CA SER A 213 -6.95 -19.53 -8.55
C SER A 213 -8.09 -20.31 -7.92
N GLU A 214 -8.13 -20.35 -6.60
CA GLU A 214 -9.24 -20.89 -5.82
C GLU A 214 -10.12 -19.77 -5.23
N PHE A 215 -9.84 -18.50 -5.62
CA PHE A 215 -10.46 -17.33 -5.02
C PHE A 215 -11.62 -16.78 -5.86
N ASP A 216 -12.81 -16.74 -5.26
CA ASP A 216 -14.04 -16.07 -5.71
C ASP A 216 -14.27 -16.04 -7.23
N ASP A 217 -14.26 -14.86 -7.84
CA ASP A 217 -14.52 -14.67 -9.27
C ASP A 217 -13.33 -15.04 -10.19
N ASP A 218 -12.17 -15.30 -9.60
CA ASP A 218 -10.99 -15.83 -10.30
C ASP A 218 -10.97 -17.37 -10.36
N TYR A 219 -11.95 -18.02 -9.72
CA TYR A 219 -11.97 -19.47 -9.55
C TYR A 219 -11.83 -20.24 -10.86
N ASP A 220 -10.92 -21.21 -10.87
CA ASP A 220 -10.60 -22.10 -12.01
C ASP A 220 -10.04 -21.35 -13.24
N ALA A 221 -9.49 -20.16 -13.04
CA ALA A 221 -8.82 -19.36 -14.06
C ALA A 221 -7.39 -19.00 -13.63
N ILE A 222 -6.62 -18.45 -14.54
CA ILE A 222 -5.32 -17.84 -14.25
C ILE A 222 -5.51 -16.33 -14.34
N PRO A 223 -5.64 -15.62 -13.20
CA PRO A 223 -5.73 -14.17 -13.21
C PRO A 223 -4.36 -13.54 -13.43
N MET A 224 -4.29 -12.52 -14.25
CA MET A 224 -3.07 -11.75 -14.44
C MET A 224 -2.58 -11.11 -13.13
N TYR A 225 -3.49 -10.74 -12.27
CA TYR A 225 -3.24 -10.19 -10.96
C TYR A 225 -2.25 -11.02 -10.12
N GLU A 226 -2.47 -12.34 -10.01
CA GLU A 226 -1.59 -13.23 -9.26
C GLU A 226 -0.20 -13.33 -9.89
N GLN A 227 -0.13 -13.37 -11.22
CA GLN A 227 1.14 -13.39 -11.96
C GLN A 227 1.95 -12.09 -11.75
N ILE A 228 1.28 -10.94 -11.69
CA ILE A 228 1.87 -9.64 -11.39
C ILE A 228 2.44 -9.64 -9.97
N TYR A 229 1.64 -10.04 -8.98
CA TYR A 229 2.06 -9.99 -7.58
C TYR A 229 3.08 -11.08 -7.20
N ALA A 230 3.18 -12.16 -7.97
CA ALA A 230 4.28 -13.12 -7.83
C ALA A 230 5.66 -12.46 -8.02
N LEU A 231 5.73 -11.38 -8.80
CA LEU A 231 6.96 -10.63 -9.05
C LEU A 231 7.29 -9.56 -7.99
N ALA A 232 6.34 -9.15 -7.15
CA ALA A 232 6.51 -8.01 -6.25
C ALA A 232 7.69 -8.18 -5.28
N GLY A 233 7.71 -9.26 -4.53
CA GLY A 233 8.77 -9.56 -3.56
C GLY A 233 10.13 -9.84 -4.22
N PRO A 234 10.20 -10.74 -5.21
CA PRO A 234 11.44 -10.97 -5.94
C PRO A 234 12.04 -9.69 -6.52
N THR A 235 11.23 -8.80 -7.11
CA THR A 235 11.74 -7.54 -7.67
C THR A 235 12.29 -6.60 -6.60
N GLN A 236 11.66 -6.51 -5.43
CA GLN A 236 12.20 -5.71 -4.33
C GLN A 236 13.50 -6.32 -3.78
N THR A 237 13.61 -7.65 -3.72
CA THR A 237 14.86 -8.36 -3.39
C THR A 237 15.93 -8.09 -4.44
N PHE A 238 15.56 -8.06 -5.72
CA PHE A 238 16.48 -7.72 -6.82
C PHE A 238 17.06 -6.31 -6.69
N ARG A 239 16.27 -5.32 -6.27
CA ARG A 239 16.79 -3.96 -6.00
C ARG A 239 17.92 -3.95 -4.99
N ILE A 240 17.86 -4.83 -3.99
CA ILE A 240 18.87 -4.92 -2.94
C ILE A 240 20.11 -5.68 -3.40
N THR A 241 19.89 -6.82 -4.07
CA THR A 241 20.93 -7.84 -4.29
C THR A 241 21.53 -7.82 -5.70
N GLY A 242 20.80 -7.30 -6.68
CA GLY A 242 21.16 -7.39 -8.09
C GLY A 242 21.20 -8.82 -8.65
N ASP A 243 20.51 -9.78 -8.02
CA ASP A 243 20.51 -11.19 -8.45
C ASP A 243 19.92 -11.36 -9.84
N ARG A 244 20.77 -11.65 -10.83
CA ARG A 244 20.39 -11.77 -12.25
C ARG A 244 19.38 -12.87 -12.53
N ARG A 245 19.27 -13.86 -11.65
CA ARG A 245 18.28 -14.93 -11.82
C ARG A 245 16.86 -14.38 -11.62
N ILE A 246 16.70 -13.35 -10.76
CA ILE A 246 15.42 -12.69 -10.57
C ILE A 246 15.06 -11.85 -11.79
N SER A 247 16.00 -11.06 -12.34
CA SER A 247 15.70 -10.28 -13.54
C SER A 247 15.33 -11.19 -14.73
N SER A 248 15.94 -12.36 -14.83
CA SER A 248 15.54 -13.37 -15.82
C SER A 248 14.10 -13.85 -15.62
N ASP A 249 13.69 -14.12 -14.38
CA ASP A 249 12.30 -14.51 -14.07
C ASP A 249 11.31 -13.40 -14.41
N ILE A 250 11.66 -12.14 -14.13
CA ILE A 250 10.84 -10.97 -14.50
C ILE A 250 10.64 -10.92 -16.02
N ASP A 251 11.73 -11.03 -16.78
CA ASP A 251 11.69 -10.98 -18.25
C ASP A 251 10.85 -12.10 -18.85
N HIS A 252 10.98 -13.33 -18.34
CA HIS A 252 10.20 -14.47 -18.82
C HIS A 252 8.72 -14.38 -18.41
N THR A 253 8.42 -13.84 -17.25
CA THR A 253 7.01 -13.58 -16.84
C THR A 253 6.41 -12.45 -17.69
N MET A 254 7.18 -11.41 -18.02
CA MET A 254 6.71 -10.37 -18.94
C MET A 254 6.41 -10.93 -20.34
N ARG A 255 7.17 -11.94 -20.81
CA ARG A 255 6.84 -12.64 -22.07
C ARG A 255 5.54 -13.44 -21.97
N LEU A 256 5.24 -14.05 -20.80
CA LEU A 256 3.91 -14.64 -20.58
C LEU A 256 2.81 -13.59 -20.76
N PHE A 257 3.01 -12.38 -20.23
CA PHE A 257 2.06 -11.28 -20.38
C PHE A 257 1.89 -10.86 -21.84
N GLU A 258 2.98 -10.66 -22.54
CA GLU A 258 2.95 -10.25 -23.94
C GLU A 258 2.38 -11.33 -24.89
N ASN A 259 2.61 -12.61 -24.62
CA ASN A 259 2.19 -13.71 -25.47
C ASN A 259 0.74 -14.15 -25.23
N HIS A 260 0.25 -14.10 -23.99
CA HIS A 260 -1.01 -14.73 -23.61
C HIS A 260 -2.07 -13.77 -23.04
N PHE A 261 -1.66 -12.66 -22.42
CA PHE A 261 -2.59 -11.71 -21.83
C PHE A 261 -2.77 -10.43 -22.65
N ARG A 262 -1.82 -10.07 -23.51
CA ARG A 262 -1.89 -8.82 -24.25
C ARG A 262 -2.99 -8.85 -25.31
N ASP A 263 -3.81 -7.80 -25.33
CA ASP A 263 -4.68 -7.51 -26.47
C ASP A 263 -3.91 -6.69 -27.50
N VAL A 264 -3.47 -7.36 -28.57
CA VAL A 264 -2.63 -6.73 -29.63
C VAL A 264 -3.44 -5.74 -30.45
N GLU A 265 -4.74 -5.97 -30.64
CA GLU A 265 -5.61 -5.12 -31.47
C GLU A 265 -6.20 -3.96 -30.67
N GLY A 266 -6.77 -4.25 -29.48
CA GLY A 266 -7.44 -3.26 -28.63
C GLY A 266 -6.51 -2.56 -27.64
N GLY A 267 -5.31 -3.06 -27.41
CA GLY A 267 -4.37 -2.58 -26.40
C GLY A 267 -4.75 -3.00 -24.97
N GLY A 268 -3.80 -2.86 -24.05
CA GLY A 268 -3.92 -3.33 -22.67
C GLY A 268 -3.79 -4.84 -22.54
N TYR A 269 -4.22 -5.36 -21.39
CA TYR A 269 -4.09 -6.77 -21.06
C TYR A 269 -5.41 -7.35 -20.58
N PHE A 270 -5.71 -8.58 -21.00
CA PHE A 270 -6.84 -9.33 -20.49
C PHE A 270 -6.64 -9.71 -19.03
N SER A 271 -7.74 -9.75 -18.29
CA SER A 271 -7.69 -10.02 -16.85
C SER A 271 -7.40 -11.48 -16.51
N HIS A 272 -7.84 -12.41 -17.38
CA HIS A 272 -7.75 -13.86 -17.15
C HIS A 272 -7.40 -14.60 -18.43
N ILE A 273 -6.75 -15.75 -18.27
CA ILE A 273 -6.59 -16.77 -19.30
C ILE A 273 -7.04 -18.13 -18.75
N ASP A 274 -7.48 -19.01 -19.65
CA ASP A 274 -7.80 -20.39 -19.27
C ASP A 274 -6.52 -21.22 -19.02
N PRO A 275 -6.56 -22.21 -18.11
CA PRO A 275 -5.36 -22.93 -17.71
C PRO A 275 -4.87 -23.98 -18.71
N VAL A 276 -5.65 -24.29 -19.74
CA VAL A 276 -5.33 -25.38 -20.69
C VAL A 276 -4.70 -24.85 -21.96
N LEU A 277 -5.32 -23.82 -22.57
CA LEU A 277 -4.86 -23.24 -23.83
C LEU A 277 -4.16 -21.90 -23.64
N LEU A 278 -4.14 -21.38 -22.41
CA LEU A 278 -3.61 -20.04 -22.07
C LEU A 278 -4.27 -18.94 -22.93
N SER A 279 -5.56 -19.09 -23.19
CA SER A 279 -6.34 -18.19 -24.05
C SER A 279 -7.26 -17.28 -23.22
N PRO A 280 -7.32 -15.97 -23.49
CA PRO A 280 -8.28 -15.08 -22.85
C PRO A 280 -9.71 -15.22 -23.40
N ASP A 281 -9.89 -15.91 -24.53
CA ASP A 281 -11.18 -16.03 -25.23
C ASP A 281 -11.82 -17.43 -25.08
N HIS A 282 -11.34 -18.24 -24.16
CA HIS A 282 -11.90 -19.58 -23.93
C HIS A 282 -13.20 -19.53 -23.13
N GLU A 283 -14.18 -20.40 -23.49
CA GLU A 283 -15.52 -20.41 -22.87
C GLU A 283 -15.52 -20.76 -21.38
N SER A 284 -14.48 -21.48 -20.88
CA SER A 284 -14.34 -21.82 -19.46
C SER A 284 -14.23 -20.58 -18.57
N LEU A 285 -13.76 -19.46 -19.10
CA LEU A 285 -13.62 -18.20 -18.38
C LEU A 285 -14.95 -17.50 -18.07
N LYS A 286 -16.06 -17.97 -18.66
CA LYS A 286 -17.39 -17.43 -18.38
C LYS A 286 -17.46 -15.91 -18.52
N PHE A 287 -17.84 -15.21 -17.44
CA PHE A 287 -17.92 -13.74 -17.42
C PHE A 287 -16.54 -13.04 -17.45
N ASN A 288 -15.44 -13.75 -17.19
CA ASN A 288 -14.08 -13.23 -17.31
C ASN A 288 -13.52 -13.34 -18.74
N ARG A 289 -14.24 -14.02 -19.64
CA ARG A 289 -13.82 -14.20 -21.03
C ARG A 289 -13.65 -12.87 -21.73
N ALA A 290 -12.45 -12.63 -22.26
CA ALA A 290 -12.09 -11.43 -23.02
C ALA A 290 -12.42 -10.12 -22.27
N ARG A 291 -12.08 -10.03 -20.99
CA ARG A 291 -12.26 -8.83 -20.15
C ARG A 291 -10.92 -8.23 -19.78
N LYS A 292 -10.93 -6.92 -19.58
CA LYS A 292 -9.83 -6.14 -19.01
C LYS A 292 -10.30 -5.48 -17.73
N ASN A 293 -9.41 -5.27 -16.77
CA ASN A 293 -9.77 -4.63 -15.51
C ASN A 293 -8.60 -3.81 -14.95
N TRP A 294 -8.84 -3.10 -13.84
CA TRP A 294 -7.79 -2.37 -13.14
C TRP A 294 -6.58 -3.27 -12.85
N ASN A 295 -6.81 -4.46 -12.29
CA ASN A 295 -5.76 -5.35 -11.83
C ASN A 295 -4.84 -5.80 -12.99
N SER A 296 -5.40 -6.08 -14.17
CA SER A 296 -4.61 -6.50 -15.33
C SER A 296 -3.90 -5.36 -16.06
N VAL A 297 -4.28 -4.11 -15.81
CA VAL A 297 -3.68 -2.94 -16.46
C VAL A 297 -2.83 -2.14 -15.48
N GLY A 298 -3.38 -1.73 -14.34
CA GLY A 298 -2.78 -0.77 -13.44
C GLY A 298 -1.77 -1.36 -12.46
N ASP A 299 -2.02 -2.55 -11.96
CA ASP A 299 -1.20 -3.14 -10.90
C ASP A 299 0.23 -3.50 -11.31
N HIS A 300 0.52 -3.59 -12.61
CA HIS A 300 1.90 -3.73 -13.09
C HIS A 300 2.83 -2.67 -12.52
N ALA A 301 2.38 -1.42 -12.48
CA ALA A 301 3.23 -0.29 -12.12
C ALA A 301 3.75 -0.40 -10.68
N PRO A 302 2.91 -0.40 -9.62
CA PRO A 302 3.39 -0.42 -8.25
C PRO A 302 3.96 -1.78 -7.83
N ALA A 303 3.41 -2.89 -8.35
CA ALA A 303 3.81 -4.20 -7.89
C ALA A 303 5.28 -4.52 -8.22
N TYR A 304 5.72 -4.29 -9.46
CA TYR A 304 7.08 -4.68 -9.85
C TYR A 304 7.75 -3.74 -10.86
N LEU A 305 7.02 -3.14 -11.84
CA LEU A 305 7.66 -2.42 -12.94
C LEU A 305 8.47 -1.20 -12.48
N ILE A 306 7.93 -0.41 -11.56
CA ILE A 306 8.64 0.74 -11.01
C ILE A 306 9.91 0.28 -10.31
N ASN A 307 9.83 -0.78 -9.51
CA ASN A 307 10.98 -1.31 -8.80
C ASN A 307 12.04 -1.92 -9.74
N ALA A 308 11.61 -2.59 -10.82
CA ALA A 308 12.51 -3.08 -11.87
C ALA A 308 13.23 -1.93 -12.60
N TYR A 309 12.49 -0.87 -12.93
CA TYR A 309 13.06 0.33 -13.53
C TYR A 309 14.05 1.03 -12.59
N LEU A 310 13.70 1.20 -11.32
CA LEU A 310 14.60 1.79 -10.32
C LEU A 310 15.89 0.99 -10.15
N ALA A 311 15.81 -0.34 -10.21
CA ALA A 311 16.96 -1.22 -10.08
C ALA A 311 17.90 -1.17 -11.29
N THR A 312 17.35 -1.07 -12.51
CA THR A 312 18.12 -1.26 -13.76
C THR A 312 18.27 0.01 -14.59
N GLY A 313 17.24 0.87 -14.61
CA GLY A 313 17.14 1.97 -15.56
C GLY A 313 16.83 1.51 -17.00
N GLU A 314 16.44 0.25 -17.22
CA GLU A 314 16.20 -0.28 -18.55
C GLU A 314 14.96 0.31 -19.20
N GLU A 315 15.09 0.70 -20.44
CA GLU A 315 14.07 1.38 -21.23
C GLU A 315 12.79 0.54 -21.41
N LYS A 316 12.91 -0.78 -21.54
CA LYS A 316 11.74 -1.67 -21.67
C LYS A 316 10.72 -1.53 -20.53
N TYR A 317 11.20 -1.32 -19.28
CA TYR A 317 10.32 -1.13 -18.13
C TYR A 317 9.65 0.24 -18.16
N ARG A 318 10.39 1.29 -18.54
CA ARG A 318 9.85 2.64 -18.72
C ARG A 318 8.77 2.68 -19.80
N GLU A 319 9.03 2.05 -20.95
CA GLU A 319 8.06 1.96 -22.06
C GLU A 319 6.78 1.22 -21.68
N MET A 320 6.90 0.12 -20.93
CA MET A 320 5.71 -0.60 -20.45
C MET A 320 4.93 0.22 -19.42
N LEU A 321 5.60 0.92 -18.50
CA LEU A 321 4.99 1.87 -17.59
C LEU A 321 4.22 2.97 -18.34
N GLU A 322 4.84 3.56 -19.34
CA GLU A 322 4.24 4.60 -20.18
C GLU A 322 2.99 4.11 -20.90
N ARG A 323 3.05 2.94 -21.55
CA ARG A 323 1.87 2.31 -22.16
C ARG A 323 0.75 2.05 -21.14
N THR A 324 1.10 1.61 -19.95
CA THR A 324 0.13 1.36 -18.85
C THR A 324 -0.60 2.64 -18.47
N PHE A 325 0.13 3.72 -18.22
CA PHE A 325 -0.46 4.99 -17.81
C PHE A 325 -1.21 5.71 -18.93
N ASP A 326 -0.72 5.63 -20.18
CA ASP A 326 -1.46 6.13 -21.35
C ASP A 326 -2.81 5.41 -21.50
N THR A 327 -2.84 4.10 -21.26
CA THR A 327 -4.07 3.30 -21.28
C THR A 327 -5.04 3.74 -20.15
N ILE A 328 -4.53 3.94 -18.94
CA ILE A 328 -5.33 4.38 -17.79
C ILE A 328 -5.93 5.76 -18.06
N VAL A 329 -5.11 6.73 -18.45
CA VAL A 329 -5.58 8.10 -18.71
C VAL A 329 -6.65 8.13 -19.80
N LYS A 330 -6.50 7.30 -20.82
CA LYS A 330 -7.41 7.29 -21.96
C LYS A 330 -8.76 6.62 -21.69
N TYR A 331 -8.79 5.51 -20.94
CA TYR A 331 -9.95 4.63 -20.90
C TYR A 331 -10.64 4.54 -19.54
N PHE A 332 -9.95 4.83 -18.44
CA PHE A 332 -10.52 4.65 -17.10
C PHE A 332 -11.46 5.77 -16.64
N PRO A 333 -11.19 7.06 -16.93
CA PRO A 333 -12.07 8.16 -16.52
C PRO A 333 -13.46 8.08 -17.14
N ASP A 334 -14.49 8.32 -16.31
CA ASP A 334 -15.90 8.37 -16.73
C ASP A 334 -16.65 9.51 -15.99
N TYR A 335 -16.00 10.66 -15.90
CA TYR A 335 -16.45 11.77 -15.06
C TYR A 335 -17.71 12.50 -15.56
N GLU A 336 -18.24 12.12 -16.71
CA GLU A 336 -19.57 12.54 -17.16
C GLU A 336 -20.68 11.81 -16.40
N ASN A 337 -20.43 10.57 -15.98
CA ASN A 337 -21.42 9.69 -15.36
C ASN A 337 -21.17 9.42 -13.87
N SER A 338 -19.92 9.45 -13.41
CA SER A 338 -19.54 9.10 -12.04
C SER A 338 -18.28 9.85 -11.60
N PRO A 339 -18.14 10.21 -10.30
CA PRO A 339 -16.88 10.75 -9.79
C PRO A 339 -15.76 9.70 -9.69
N PHE A 340 -16.06 8.44 -9.96
CA PHE A 340 -15.12 7.33 -9.90
C PHE A 340 -14.77 6.81 -11.30
N VAL A 341 -13.55 6.33 -11.48
CA VAL A 341 -13.14 5.65 -12.71
C VAL A 341 -13.90 4.35 -12.92
N ASN A 342 -13.95 3.87 -14.17
CA ASN A 342 -14.35 2.50 -14.47
C ASN A 342 -13.20 1.53 -14.19
N GLU A 343 -13.54 0.30 -13.81
CA GLU A 343 -12.54 -0.69 -13.42
C GLU A 343 -12.60 -1.97 -14.25
N ARG A 344 -13.66 -2.16 -15.06
CA ARG A 344 -13.88 -3.37 -15.85
C ARG A 344 -14.37 -3.02 -17.25
N PHE A 345 -13.81 -3.69 -18.26
CA PHE A 345 -14.03 -3.34 -19.66
C PHE A 345 -14.17 -4.58 -20.55
N PHE A 346 -14.93 -4.41 -21.62
CA PHE A 346 -14.88 -5.29 -22.79
C PHE A 346 -13.61 -5.04 -23.60
N THR A 347 -13.38 -5.82 -24.66
CA THR A 347 -12.20 -5.70 -25.53
C THR A 347 -12.07 -4.32 -26.19
N ASP A 348 -13.20 -3.70 -26.53
CA ASP A 348 -13.29 -2.37 -27.17
C ASP A 348 -13.23 -1.21 -26.18
N TRP A 349 -12.92 -1.48 -24.91
CA TRP A 349 -12.89 -0.53 -23.80
C TRP A 349 -14.27 0.05 -23.39
N SER A 350 -15.37 -0.46 -23.93
CA SER A 350 -16.67 -0.18 -23.36
C SER A 350 -16.78 -0.81 -21.94
N HIS A 351 -17.57 -0.15 -21.09
CA HIS A 351 -17.62 -0.50 -19.68
C HIS A 351 -18.46 -1.75 -19.43
N ASP A 352 -17.92 -2.73 -18.70
CA ASP A 352 -18.68 -3.87 -18.21
C ASP A 352 -19.20 -3.57 -16.81
N LEU A 353 -20.47 -3.21 -16.72
CA LEU A 353 -21.15 -2.86 -15.47
C LEU A 353 -22.05 -3.98 -14.93
N GLU A 354 -22.05 -5.16 -15.54
CA GLU A 354 -23.03 -6.21 -15.23
C GLU A 354 -22.51 -7.26 -14.26
N HIS A 355 -21.25 -7.65 -14.38
CA HIS A 355 -20.70 -8.81 -13.67
C HIS A 355 -19.54 -8.45 -12.78
N THR A 356 -19.33 -9.31 -11.76
CA THR A 356 -18.27 -9.26 -10.75
C THR A 356 -18.36 -8.05 -9.80
N TRP A 357 -17.57 -8.12 -8.76
CA TRP A 357 -17.49 -7.05 -7.76
C TRP A 357 -16.94 -5.72 -8.33
N GLN A 358 -16.21 -5.75 -9.45
CA GLN A 358 -15.68 -4.57 -10.14
C GLN A 358 -16.68 -3.90 -11.12
N GLY A 359 -17.84 -4.49 -11.40
CA GLY A 359 -18.80 -3.96 -12.38
C GLY A 359 -19.33 -2.57 -12.02
N ASN A 360 -20.48 -2.49 -11.35
CA ASN A 360 -21.06 -1.22 -10.90
C ASN A 360 -20.55 -0.81 -9.50
N ARG A 361 -19.25 -0.98 -9.23
CA ARG A 361 -18.65 -0.62 -7.95
C ARG A 361 -17.44 0.28 -8.14
N ALA A 362 -17.24 1.17 -7.19
CA ALA A 362 -16.07 2.02 -7.10
C ALA A 362 -15.23 1.56 -5.92
N VAL A 363 -14.05 1.06 -6.21
CA VAL A 363 -13.03 0.80 -5.21
C VAL A 363 -12.30 2.12 -4.96
N VAL A 364 -12.56 2.73 -3.81
CA VAL A 364 -12.07 4.08 -3.51
C VAL A 364 -10.54 4.15 -3.62
N GLY A 365 -9.86 3.15 -3.07
CA GLY A 365 -8.40 3.07 -3.11
C GLY A 365 -7.82 2.96 -4.52
N HIS A 366 -8.49 2.31 -5.48
CA HIS A 366 -7.98 2.24 -6.86
C HIS A 366 -7.96 3.62 -7.53
N ASN A 367 -8.95 4.46 -7.30
CA ASN A 367 -8.92 5.84 -7.79
C ASN A 367 -7.69 6.59 -7.25
N LEU A 368 -7.46 6.50 -5.93
CA LEU A 368 -6.31 7.11 -5.27
C LEU A 368 -4.99 6.51 -5.75
N LYS A 369 -4.94 5.18 -5.98
CA LYS A 369 -3.77 4.47 -6.52
C LYS A 369 -3.38 4.96 -7.91
N ILE A 370 -4.35 5.28 -8.75
CA ILE A 370 -4.11 5.92 -10.04
C ILE A 370 -3.39 7.26 -9.84
N ALA A 371 -3.89 8.11 -8.95
CA ALA A 371 -3.35 9.45 -8.77
C ALA A 371 -1.86 9.45 -8.38
N TRP A 372 -1.48 8.70 -7.35
CA TRP A 372 -0.10 8.73 -6.90
C TRP A 372 0.87 8.01 -7.84
N ASN A 373 0.43 6.96 -8.54
CA ASN A 373 1.27 6.31 -9.53
C ASN A 373 1.46 7.16 -10.79
N LEU A 374 0.44 7.90 -11.21
CA LEU A 374 0.59 8.89 -12.29
C LEU A 374 1.62 9.95 -11.94
N MET A 375 1.64 10.47 -10.71
CA MET A 375 2.62 11.46 -10.28
C MET A 375 4.04 10.88 -10.21
N ARG A 376 4.20 9.63 -9.80
CA ARG A 376 5.49 8.92 -9.86
C ARG A 376 5.99 8.84 -11.31
N MET A 377 5.13 8.39 -12.23
CA MET A 377 5.49 8.30 -13.65
C MET A 377 5.76 9.67 -14.26
N ASN A 378 4.99 10.69 -13.90
CA ASN A 378 5.18 12.07 -14.35
C ASN A 378 6.56 12.64 -13.96
N SER A 379 7.16 12.16 -12.88
CA SER A 379 8.53 12.53 -12.48
C SER A 379 9.60 12.01 -13.43
N VAL A 380 9.32 10.94 -14.17
CA VAL A 380 10.26 10.31 -15.14
C VAL A 380 9.92 10.67 -16.58
N THR A 381 8.63 10.60 -16.92
CA THR A 381 8.13 10.95 -18.26
C THR A 381 7.00 11.96 -18.09
N PRO A 382 7.31 13.27 -18.02
CA PRO A 382 6.32 14.30 -17.82
C PRO A 382 5.29 14.37 -18.96
N LYS A 383 4.00 14.27 -18.59
CA LYS A 383 2.87 14.48 -19.49
C LYS A 383 1.78 15.28 -18.78
N ASP A 384 1.25 16.30 -19.42
CA ASP A 384 0.19 17.15 -18.85
C ASP A 384 -1.05 16.33 -18.44
N ASP A 385 -1.41 15.32 -19.23
CA ASP A 385 -2.55 14.45 -18.96
C ASP A 385 -2.36 13.60 -17.69
N TYR A 386 -1.14 13.16 -17.38
CA TYR A 386 -0.83 12.41 -16.15
C TYR A 386 -1.08 13.28 -14.93
N LYS A 387 -0.52 14.49 -14.95
CA LYS A 387 -0.69 15.45 -13.87
C LYS A 387 -2.15 15.88 -13.74
N ALA A 388 -2.80 16.23 -14.84
CA ALA A 388 -4.20 16.69 -14.84
C ALA A 388 -5.16 15.64 -14.27
N LEU A 389 -4.99 14.35 -14.62
CA LEU A 389 -5.83 13.28 -14.07
C LEU A 389 -5.54 13.04 -12.59
N ALA A 390 -4.28 13.05 -12.17
CA ALA A 390 -3.90 12.90 -10.77
C ALA A 390 -4.48 14.01 -9.89
N GLU A 391 -4.33 15.26 -10.30
CA GLU A 391 -4.90 16.43 -9.59
C GLU A 391 -6.42 16.39 -9.56
N LYS A 392 -7.07 15.99 -10.66
CA LYS A 392 -8.52 15.83 -10.73
C LYS A 392 -9.02 14.77 -9.74
N ILE A 393 -8.39 13.61 -9.69
CA ILE A 393 -8.72 12.56 -8.70
C ILE A 393 -8.54 13.11 -7.29
N GLY A 394 -7.41 13.76 -7.02
CA GLY A 394 -7.13 14.36 -5.72
C GLY A 394 -8.19 15.36 -5.28
N ALA A 395 -8.75 16.14 -6.21
CA ALA A 395 -9.79 17.12 -5.90
C ALA A 395 -11.18 16.52 -5.67
N ILE A 396 -11.55 15.46 -6.41
CA ILE A 396 -12.92 14.91 -6.36
C ILE A 396 -13.10 13.78 -5.34
N MET A 397 -12.03 13.08 -4.96
CA MET A 397 -12.15 11.92 -4.04
C MET A 397 -12.55 12.27 -2.61
N PRO A 398 -12.06 13.36 -1.97
CA PRO A 398 -12.37 13.62 -0.58
C PRO A 398 -13.86 13.68 -0.26
N PRO A 399 -14.70 14.42 -0.97
CA PRO A 399 -16.14 14.51 -0.63
C PRO A 399 -16.93 13.24 -0.96
N VAL A 400 -16.39 12.30 -1.76
CA VAL A 400 -17.15 11.12 -2.20
C VAL A 400 -16.63 9.80 -1.64
N GLY A 401 -15.36 9.74 -1.27
CA GLY A 401 -14.69 8.52 -0.81
C GLY A 401 -14.24 8.54 0.66
N SER A 402 -14.18 9.71 1.31
CA SER A 402 -13.80 9.82 2.72
C SER A 402 -15.00 10.03 3.64
N ASP A 403 -14.86 9.62 4.90
CA ASP A 403 -15.84 9.85 5.95
C ASP A 403 -15.64 11.24 6.56
N GLN A 404 -16.54 12.16 6.23
CA GLN A 404 -16.43 13.57 6.59
C GLN A 404 -16.65 13.85 8.08
N GLN A 405 -17.31 12.91 8.81
CA GLN A 405 -17.54 13.05 10.26
C GLN A 405 -16.45 12.33 11.06
N ARG A 406 -16.11 11.08 10.66
CA ARG A 406 -15.28 10.18 11.47
C ARG A 406 -13.82 10.11 11.00
N GLY A 407 -13.53 10.66 9.82
CA GLY A 407 -12.24 10.52 9.15
C GLY A 407 -12.04 9.16 8.50
N GLY A 408 -10.94 9.01 7.80
CA GLY A 408 -10.61 7.80 7.04
C GLY A 408 -11.39 7.64 5.74
N TRP A 409 -11.09 6.57 5.00
CA TRP A 409 -11.56 6.35 3.64
C TRP A 409 -12.38 5.07 3.57
N TYR A 410 -13.52 5.13 2.90
CA TYR A 410 -14.40 3.98 2.70
C TYR A 410 -13.76 2.92 1.79
N ASP A 411 -14.25 1.68 1.89
CA ASP A 411 -13.76 0.54 1.13
C ASP A 411 -14.31 0.58 -0.31
N VAL A 412 -15.51 0.07 -0.53
CA VAL A 412 -16.16 0.00 -1.84
C VAL A 412 -17.55 0.61 -1.77
N VAL A 413 -17.85 1.49 -2.72
CA VAL A 413 -19.16 2.12 -2.87
C VAL A 413 -19.76 1.80 -4.24
N GLU A 414 -21.06 2.01 -4.42
CA GLU A 414 -21.68 1.94 -5.75
C GLU A 414 -21.31 3.18 -6.55
N ARG A 415 -20.94 3.01 -7.82
CA ARG A 415 -20.53 4.12 -8.70
C ARG A 415 -21.62 5.14 -8.94
N PHE A 416 -22.87 4.70 -9.01
CA PHE A 416 -24.01 5.54 -9.31
C PHE A 416 -24.89 5.71 -8.09
N LYS A 417 -25.29 6.96 -7.83
CA LYS A 417 -26.31 7.26 -6.84
C LYS A 417 -27.68 6.82 -7.36
N GLN A 418 -28.49 6.24 -6.49
CA GLN A 418 -29.88 5.97 -6.82
C GLN A 418 -30.70 7.28 -6.83
N PRO A 419 -31.79 7.38 -7.59
CA PRO A 419 -32.65 8.55 -7.59
C PRO A 419 -33.07 8.97 -6.17
N GLY A 420 -32.84 10.23 -5.82
CA GLY A 420 -33.16 10.76 -4.50
C GLY A 420 -32.13 10.51 -3.40
N GLN A 421 -30.97 9.93 -3.72
CA GLN A 421 -29.88 9.75 -2.77
C GLN A 421 -28.86 10.89 -2.86
N GLU A 422 -28.42 11.36 -1.70
CA GLU A 422 -27.34 12.35 -1.58
C GLU A 422 -25.96 11.69 -1.61
N TRP A 423 -25.86 10.44 -1.14
CA TRP A 423 -24.61 9.70 -0.97
C TRP A 423 -24.58 8.44 -1.83
N HIS A 424 -23.37 8.01 -2.20
CA HIS A 424 -23.14 6.70 -2.78
C HIS A 424 -23.40 5.61 -1.72
N ARG A 425 -24.09 4.54 -2.08
CA ARG A 425 -24.31 3.41 -1.16
C ARG A 425 -23.03 2.62 -0.97
N PHE A 426 -22.84 2.09 0.23
CA PHE A 426 -21.80 1.11 0.49
C PHE A 426 -22.11 -0.21 -0.23
N ALA A 427 -21.10 -0.80 -0.87
CA ALA A 427 -21.29 -2.06 -1.57
C ALA A 427 -21.53 -3.22 -0.59
N TRP A 428 -20.88 -3.19 0.56
CA TRP A 428 -21.02 -4.19 1.62
C TRP A 428 -21.62 -3.58 2.88
N HIS A 429 -20.87 -2.73 3.57
CA HIS A 429 -21.29 -1.90 4.69
C HIS A 429 -20.29 -0.73 4.85
N ASP A 430 -20.45 0.07 5.89
CA ASP A 430 -19.65 1.29 6.12
C ASP A 430 -18.24 1.01 6.69
N ARG A 431 -17.62 -0.09 6.26
CA ARG A 431 -16.26 -0.48 6.67
C ARG A 431 -15.18 0.30 5.96
N LYS A 432 -13.99 0.27 6.55
CA LYS A 432 -12.76 0.86 6.01
C LYS A 432 -11.65 -0.19 6.05
N ALA A 433 -10.98 -0.40 4.93
CA ALA A 433 -9.90 -1.38 4.80
C ALA A 433 -8.53 -0.71 4.93
N TRP A 434 -7.54 -1.43 5.48
CA TRP A 434 -6.18 -0.93 5.74
C TRP A 434 -5.49 -0.43 4.47
N TRP A 435 -5.57 -1.20 3.39
CA TRP A 435 -4.91 -0.89 2.13
C TRP A 435 -5.50 0.35 1.44
N GLN A 436 -6.78 0.64 1.65
CA GLN A 436 -7.42 1.83 1.09
C GLN A 436 -6.97 3.10 1.81
N GLN A 437 -6.69 3.02 3.12
CA GLN A 437 -6.08 4.12 3.87
C GLN A 437 -4.66 4.42 3.35
N GLU A 438 -3.87 3.37 3.08
CA GLU A 438 -2.56 3.51 2.44
C GLU A 438 -2.68 4.31 1.14
N GLN A 439 -3.60 3.92 0.24
CA GLN A 439 -3.76 4.60 -1.04
C GLN A 439 -4.05 6.09 -0.87
N ALA A 440 -4.85 6.45 0.12
CA ALA A 440 -5.16 7.84 0.42
C ALA A 440 -3.93 8.59 0.97
N ILE A 441 -3.24 8.01 1.93
CA ILE A 441 -2.02 8.63 2.51
C ILE A 441 -1.00 8.89 1.39
N LEU A 442 -0.72 7.87 0.56
CA LEU A 442 0.26 7.99 -0.51
C LEU A 442 -0.17 8.97 -1.60
N ALA A 443 -1.45 8.96 -2.00
CA ALA A 443 -1.94 9.87 -3.01
C ALA A 443 -1.72 11.32 -2.61
N TYR A 444 -2.15 11.70 -1.42
CA TYR A 444 -2.04 13.09 -0.98
C TYR A 444 -0.65 13.49 -0.53
N LEU A 445 0.13 12.57 0.05
CA LEU A 445 1.52 12.83 0.39
C LEU A 445 2.38 13.06 -0.86
N ILE A 446 2.15 12.27 -1.91
CA ILE A 446 2.86 12.40 -3.19
C ILE A 446 2.40 13.65 -3.94
N LEU A 447 1.10 13.96 -3.97
CA LEU A 447 0.60 15.22 -4.52
C LEU A 447 1.18 16.43 -3.78
N ALA A 448 1.19 16.43 -2.45
CA ALA A 448 1.80 17.48 -1.65
C ALA A 448 3.28 17.66 -1.96
N GLY A 449 4.03 16.56 -2.10
CA GLY A 449 5.46 16.58 -2.38
C GLY A 449 5.84 16.95 -3.83
N THR A 450 4.93 16.75 -4.80
CA THR A 450 5.22 16.92 -6.23
C THR A 450 4.54 18.13 -6.87
N VAL A 451 3.28 18.38 -6.50
CA VAL A 451 2.50 19.53 -6.99
C VAL A 451 2.51 20.66 -5.97
N GLY A 452 2.60 20.31 -4.68
CA GLY A 452 2.51 21.25 -3.57
C GLY A 452 1.06 21.46 -3.11
N GLY A 453 0.87 22.48 -2.29
CA GLY A 453 -0.43 22.92 -1.78
C GLY A 453 -0.76 22.38 -0.39
N ASP A 454 -1.15 23.33 0.50
CA ASP A 454 -1.50 23.01 1.90
C ASP A 454 -2.69 22.03 1.99
N ALA A 455 -3.62 22.10 1.02
CA ALA A 455 -4.77 21.20 0.97
C ALA A 455 -4.37 19.73 0.78
N ASN A 456 -3.41 19.44 -0.11
CA ASN A 456 -2.93 18.07 -0.29
C ASN A 456 -2.24 17.53 0.96
N LEU A 457 -1.42 18.37 1.61
CA LEU A 457 -0.74 17.98 2.85
C LEU A 457 -1.74 17.73 3.98
N GLU A 458 -2.78 18.55 4.07
CA GLU A 458 -3.84 18.38 5.06
C GLU A 458 -4.61 17.06 4.83
N GLU A 459 -4.94 16.71 3.58
CA GLU A 459 -5.54 15.42 3.24
C GLU A 459 -4.66 14.24 3.64
N ALA A 460 -3.36 14.32 3.37
CA ALA A 460 -2.39 13.29 3.76
C ALA A 460 -2.36 13.12 5.29
N ARG A 461 -2.35 14.23 6.03
CA ARG A 461 -2.36 14.24 7.50
C ARG A 461 -3.62 13.61 8.09
N GLN A 462 -4.78 13.98 7.57
CA GLN A 462 -6.06 13.40 8.04
C GLN A 462 -6.15 11.90 7.72
N ALA A 463 -5.72 11.46 6.55
CA ALA A 463 -5.66 10.04 6.20
C ALA A 463 -4.69 9.27 7.11
N ALA A 464 -3.46 9.79 7.31
CA ALA A 464 -2.46 9.20 8.19
C ALA A 464 -2.93 9.18 9.66
N ALA A 465 -3.63 10.24 10.11
CA ALA A 465 -4.21 10.30 11.44
C ALA A 465 -5.18 9.15 11.71
N PHE A 466 -6.12 8.92 10.78
CA PHE A 466 -7.09 7.84 10.93
C PHE A 466 -6.41 6.46 10.91
N TYR A 467 -5.50 6.22 9.97
CA TYR A 467 -4.78 4.96 9.88
C TYR A 467 -4.00 4.65 11.17
N ASN A 468 -3.20 5.59 11.63
CA ASN A 468 -2.37 5.38 12.82
C ASN A 468 -3.20 5.28 14.11
N THR A 469 -4.40 5.88 14.16
CA THR A 469 -5.27 5.83 15.35
C THR A 469 -6.05 4.52 15.45
N PHE A 470 -6.53 3.97 14.30
CA PHE A 470 -7.52 2.89 14.34
C PHE A 470 -7.06 1.57 13.72
N PHE A 471 -6.03 1.59 12.88
CA PHE A 471 -5.57 0.35 12.25
C PHE A 471 -4.41 -0.31 12.99
N LEU A 472 -3.62 0.42 13.76
CA LEU A 472 -2.54 -0.17 14.55
C LEU A 472 -3.11 -1.02 15.69
N ASP A 473 -2.78 -2.31 15.69
CA ASP A 473 -3.19 -3.22 16.75
C ASP A 473 -2.15 -3.25 17.86
N HIS A 474 -2.39 -2.47 18.90
CA HIS A 474 -1.47 -2.35 20.03
C HIS A 474 -1.51 -3.53 21.02
N ASP A 475 -2.51 -4.41 20.89
CA ASP A 475 -2.67 -5.56 21.77
C ASP A 475 -1.97 -6.80 21.21
N GLU A 476 -2.21 -7.10 19.92
CA GLU A 476 -1.69 -8.31 19.28
C GLU A 476 -0.56 -8.03 18.28
N GLY A 477 -0.39 -6.78 17.87
CA GLY A 477 0.61 -6.35 16.89
C GLY A 477 0.11 -6.31 15.45
N ALA A 478 0.91 -5.74 14.55
CA ALA A 478 0.58 -5.47 13.16
C ALA A 478 -0.67 -4.55 13.01
N VAL A 479 -1.45 -4.74 11.94
CA VAL A 479 -2.61 -3.89 11.66
C VAL A 479 -3.87 -4.72 11.46
N TYR A 480 -5.02 -4.12 11.74
CA TYR A 480 -6.32 -4.72 11.44
C TYR A 480 -6.57 -4.71 9.93
N PHE A 481 -7.23 -5.75 9.43
CA PHE A 481 -7.67 -5.82 8.03
C PHE A 481 -8.72 -4.75 7.74
N ASN A 482 -9.80 -4.76 8.52
CA ASN A 482 -10.89 -3.79 8.42
C ASN A 482 -11.23 -3.20 9.79
N VAL A 483 -11.71 -1.96 9.76
CA VAL A 483 -12.42 -1.34 10.86
C VAL A 483 -13.80 -0.89 10.40
N LEU A 484 -14.76 -0.79 11.33
CA LEU A 484 -16.04 -0.13 11.08
C LEU A 484 -15.83 1.37 10.88
N ALA A 485 -16.81 2.06 10.35
CA ALA A 485 -16.72 3.51 10.14
C ALA A 485 -16.32 4.28 11.41
N SER A 486 -16.76 3.82 12.58
CA SER A 486 -16.39 4.39 13.89
C SER A 486 -14.94 4.13 14.34
N GLY A 487 -14.15 3.40 13.56
CA GLY A 487 -12.78 3.00 13.93
C GLY A 487 -12.67 1.74 14.79
N MET A 488 -13.79 1.12 15.16
CA MET A 488 -13.76 -0.15 15.88
C MET A 488 -13.32 -1.29 14.98
N PRO A 489 -12.41 -2.18 15.43
CA PRO A 489 -11.97 -3.32 14.63
C PRO A 489 -13.13 -4.22 14.19
N TYR A 490 -13.13 -4.64 12.91
CA TYR A 490 -14.09 -5.60 12.39
C TYR A 490 -13.49 -7.01 12.50
N LEU A 491 -14.04 -7.81 13.43
CA LEU A 491 -13.43 -9.09 13.84
C LEU A 491 -14.27 -10.31 13.43
N LEU A 492 -14.96 -10.24 12.29
CA LEU A 492 -15.78 -11.34 11.79
C LEU A 492 -15.17 -11.96 10.52
N GLY A 493 -15.42 -13.26 10.33
CA GLY A 493 -15.00 -14.00 9.15
C GLY A 493 -13.48 -14.01 8.96
N THR A 494 -13.05 -14.02 7.70
CA THR A 494 -11.63 -13.99 7.30
C THR A 494 -11.01 -12.58 7.48
N GLU A 495 -11.83 -11.54 7.60
CA GLU A 495 -11.39 -10.16 7.73
C GLU A 495 -10.81 -9.80 9.12
N ARG A 496 -10.84 -10.72 10.07
CA ARG A 496 -10.12 -10.64 11.34
C ARG A 496 -8.68 -11.16 11.28
N LEU A 497 -8.29 -11.79 10.17
CA LEU A 497 -6.97 -12.43 10.03
C LEU A 497 -5.90 -11.37 9.78
N LYS A 498 -4.68 -11.64 10.27
CA LYS A 498 -3.47 -10.85 9.99
C LYS A 498 -2.74 -11.35 8.72
N GLY A 499 -3.13 -12.51 8.22
CA GLY A 499 -2.72 -13.06 6.93
C GLY A 499 -3.85 -13.85 6.32
N SER A 500 -4.12 -13.64 5.04
CA SER A 500 -5.11 -14.34 4.23
C SER A 500 -4.80 -14.10 2.76
N HIS A 501 -5.59 -14.65 1.86
CA HIS A 501 -5.51 -14.31 0.43
C HIS A 501 -5.46 -12.80 0.16
N SER A 502 -6.24 -12.01 0.89
CA SER A 502 -6.31 -10.55 0.70
C SER A 502 -5.43 -9.75 1.67
N MET A 503 -5.06 -10.32 2.83
CA MET A 503 -4.31 -9.63 3.88
C MET A 503 -2.88 -10.13 3.96
N SER A 504 -1.93 -9.23 3.82
CA SER A 504 -0.50 -9.54 3.87
C SER A 504 0.31 -8.32 4.33
N MET A 505 1.63 -8.49 4.42
CA MET A 505 2.54 -7.41 4.79
C MET A 505 2.71 -6.33 3.70
N TYR A 506 2.34 -6.60 2.43
CA TYR A 506 2.68 -5.75 1.28
C TYR A 506 2.26 -4.29 1.47
N HIS A 507 0.97 -4.04 1.59
CA HIS A 507 0.43 -2.68 1.65
C HIS A 507 0.95 -1.87 2.84
N SER A 508 1.02 -2.48 4.02
CA SER A 508 1.57 -1.80 5.20
C SER A 508 3.05 -1.47 5.04
N ALA A 509 3.82 -2.33 4.37
CA ALA A 509 5.23 -2.10 4.09
C ALA A 509 5.44 -1.06 2.97
N GLU A 510 4.63 -1.10 1.91
CA GLU A 510 4.64 -0.09 0.84
C GLU A 510 4.33 1.29 1.40
N LEU A 511 3.29 1.40 2.25
CA LEU A 511 2.97 2.62 2.97
C LEU A 511 4.16 3.14 3.77
N CYS A 512 4.71 2.31 4.67
CA CYS A 512 5.80 2.75 5.54
C CYS A 512 7.04 3.15 4.74
N PHE A 513 7.38 2.40 3.69
CA PHE A 513 8.54 2.70 2.84
C PHE A 513 8.34 4.03 2.09
N LEU A 514 7.26 4.18 1.34
CA LEU A 514 7.01 5.38 0.55
C LEU A 514 6.71 6.60 1.42
N ALA A 515 5.95 6.45 2.52
CA ALA A 515 5.74 7.54 3.46
C ALA A 515 7.07 8.03 4.08
N THR A 516 8.00 7.11 4.41
CA THR A 516 9.35 7.50 4.84
C THR A 516 10.05 8.33 3.77
N VAL A 517 10.06 7.87 2.52
CA VAL A 517 10.73 8.53 1.39
C VAL A 517 10.17 9.93 1.18
N TYR A 518 8.85 10.04 0.99
CA TYR A 518 8.20 11.31 0.64
C TYR A 518 8.17 12.30 1.81
N THR A 519 7.88 11.82 3.03
CA THR A 519 7.92 12.67 4.23
C THR A 519 9.32 13.21 4.45
N SER A 520 10.35 12.35 4.45
CA SER A 520 11.72 12.79 4.71
C SER A 520 12.24 13.72 3.62
N LEU A 521 12.19 13.32 2.35
CA LEU A 521 12.88 14.06 1.30
C LEU A 521 12.08 15.26 0.77
N LEU A 522 10.72 15.18 0.74
CA LEU A 522 9.92 16.23 0.11
C LEU A 522 9.16 17.12 1.09
N ILE A 523 8.72 16.61 2.24
CA ILE A 523 7.89 17.37 3.19
C ILE A 523 8.75 17.97 4.32
N THR A 524 9.38 17.13 5.15
CA THR A 524 10.12 17.58 6.33
C THR A 524 11.58 17.93 6.05
N LYS A 525 12.04 17.66 4.83
CA LYS A 525 13.41 17.97 4.37
C LYS A 525 14.50 17.39 5.28
N GLN A 526 14.38 16.10 5.58
CA GLN A 526 15.31 15.34 6.41
C GLN A 526 16.12 14.35 5.58
N PRO A 527 17.35 14.00 5.97
CA PRO A 527 18.12 12.94 5.34
C PRO A 527 17.43 11.58 5.46
N LEU A 528 17.69 10.69 4.49
CA LEU A 528 17.21 9.31 4.44
C LEU A 528 18.37 8.36 4.20
N ASP A 529 18.52 7.38 5.07
CA ASP A 529 19.49 6.28 4.89
C ASP A 529 18.80 5.08 4.22
N LEU A 530 19.49 4.46 3.24
CA LEU A 530 19.05 3.22 2.60
C LEU A 530 20.18 2.19 2.59
N TYR A 531 19.79 0.92 2.59
CA TYR A 531 20.70 -0.23 2.69
C TYR A 531 20.52 -1.18 1.52
N PHE A 532 21.66 -1.62 0.94
CA PHE A 532 21.71 -2.57 -0.18
C PHE A 532 22.76 -3.64 0.10
N LYS A 533 22.63 -4.80 -0.55
CA LYS A 533 23.58 -5.91 -0.42
C LYS A 533 23.83 -6.58 -1.76
N PRO A 534 24.43 -5.87 -2.73
CA PRO A 534 24.67 -6.41 -4.05
C PRO A 534 25.57 -7.64 -4.01
N ARG A 535 25.22 -8.65 -4.83
CA ARG A 535 25.96 -9.89 -4.99
C ARG A 535 27.20 -9.69 -5.88
N PRO A 536 28.20 -10.60 -5.83
CA PRO A 536 29.42 -10.49 -6.65
C PRO A 536 29.17 -10.44 -8.16
N ASP A 537 28.10 -11.09 -8.63
CA ASP A 537 27.70 -11.16 -10.04
C ASP A 537 26.70 -10.07 -10.44
N ALA A 538 26.31 -9.20 -9.51
CA ALA A 538 25.46 -8.05 -9.79
C ALA A 538 26.13 -7.06 -10.76
N SER A 539 25.33 -6.15 -11.30
CA SER A 539 25.86 -5.00 -12.03
C SER A 539 26.81 -4.21 -11.13
N ARG A 540 27.93 -3.77 -11.68
CA ARG A 540 28.84 -2.88 -10.96
C ARG A 540 28.27 -1.48 -10.76
N LEU A 541 27.23 -1.10 -11.46
CA LEU A 541 26.51 0.14 -11.28
C LEU A 541 25.26 -0.13 -10.42
N LEU A 542 25.31 0.20 -9.13
CA LEU A 542 24.19 0.14 -8.21
C LEU A 542 23.38 1.43 -8.30
N ARG A 543 22.09 1.33 -8.57
CA ARG A 543 21.14 2.45 -8.54
C ARG A 543 20.47 2.50 -7.18
N VAL A 544 20.54 3.67 -6.52
CA VAL A 544 20.08 3.83 -5.12
C VAL A 544 18.94 4.84 -4.97
N ALA A 545 18.31 5.26 -6.08
CA ALA A 545 17.12 6.10 -6.02
C ALA A 545 16.00 5.40 -5.23
N PRO A 546 15.40 6.09 -4.24
CA PRO A 546 14.44 5.46 -3.35
C PRO A 546 13.10 5.22 -4.04
N ASP A 547 12.69 6.12 -4.93
CA ASP A 547 11.49 6.07 -5.76
C ASP A 547 11.63 6.98 -6.98
N MET A 548 10.60 7.05 -7.84
CA MET A 548 10.47 7.98 -8.96
C MET A 548 10.11 9.39 -8.43
N LEU A 549 11.08 10.07 -7.86
CA LEU A 549 10.93 11.42 -7.32
C LEU A 549 11.14 12.49 -8.39
N PRO A 550 10.61 13.72 -8.20
CA PRO A 550 10.87 14.83 -9.10
C PRO A 550 12.37 15.06 -9.32
N PRO A 551 12.82 15.28 -10.57
CA PRO A 551 14.23 15.49 -10.86
C PRO A 551 14.84 16.62 -10.02
N GLY A 552 16.00 16.36 -9.43
CA GLY A 552 16.72 17.35 -8.61
C GLY A 552 16.14 17.59 -7.22
N SER A 553 15.13 16.83 -6.77
CA SER A 553 14.56 16.98 -5.42
C SER A 553 15.42 16.39 -4.32
N PHE A 554 16.34 15.51 -4.64
CA PHE A 554 17.30 14.91 -3.71
C PHE A 554 18.64 14.65 -4.40
N ARG A 555 19.67 14.36 -3.60
CA ARG A 555 20.98 13.87 -4.07
C ARG A 555 21.57 12.84 -3.12
N LEU A 556 22.46 12.02 -3.64
CA LEU A 556 23.29 11.11 -2.84
C LEU A 556 24.41 11.91 -2.17
N GLU A 557 24.46 11.87 -0.85
CA GLU A 557 25.42 12.66 -0.05
C GLU A 557 26.58 11.82 0.46
N LYS A 558 26.29 10.58 0.93
CA LYS A 558 27.30 9.69 1.50
C LYS A 558 27.06 8.26 1.07
N VAL A 559 28.15 7.53 0.90
CA VAL A 559 28.15 6.09 0.65
C VAL A 559 29.14 5.43 1.61
N GLU A 560 28.74 4.34 2.21
CA GLU A 560 29.60 3.44 2.96
C GLU A 560 29.53 2.04 2.36
N ILE A 561 30.67 1.39 2.18
CA ILE A 561 30.77 -0.02 1.79
C ILE A 561 31.51 -0.77 2.91
N ASP A 562 30.87 -1.82 3.44
CA ASP A 562 31.37 -2.63 4.56
C ASP A 562 31.82 -1.74 5.76
N GLY A 563 31.00 -0.72 6.06
CA GLY A 563 31.21 0.24 7.16
C GLY A 563 32.34 1.24 6.93
N LYS A 564 32.86 1.37 5.71
CA LYS A 564 33.91 2.33 5.35
C LYS A 564 33.39 3.36 4.36
N PRO A 565 33.76 4.64 4.50
CA PRO A 565 33.43 5.67 3.53
C PRO A 565 33.89 5.30 2.12
N TYR A 566 33.06 5.59 1.12
CA TYR A 566 33.32 5.27 -0.28
C TYR A 566 32.96 6.46 -1.16
N GLU A 567 33.86 6.83 -2.11
CA GLU A 567 33.78 8.09 -2.84
C GLU A 567 33.45 7.95 -4.33
N VAL A 568 33.30 6.71 -4.84
CA VAL A 568 33.05 6.49 -6.28
C VAL A 568 31.55 6.35 -6.53
N PHE A 569 30.87 7.49 -6.60
CA PHE A 569 29.43 7.55 -6.85
C PHE A 569 29.04 8.83 -7.60
N ASP A 570 27.90 8.80 -8.27
CA ASP A 570 27.27 9.96 -8.89
C ASP A 570 26.16 10.49 -7.98
N ALA A 571 26.39 11.65 -7.40
CA ALA A 571 25.47 12.27 -6.44
C ALA A 571 24.12 12.63 -7.07
N GLN A 572 24.11 13.10 -8.33
CA GLN A 572 22.90 13.59 -9.00
C GLN A 572 22.05 12.45 -9.57
N ASN A 573 22.71 11.43 -10.12
CA ASN A 573 22.03 10.27 -10.71
C ASN A 573 21.75 9.17 -9.67
N ALA A 574 22.14 9.38 -8.41
CA ALA A 574 21.99 8.42 -7.31
C ALA A 574 22.48 7.02 -7.71
N THR A 575 23.72 6.93 -8.19
CA THR A 575 24.37 5.69 -8.58
C THR A 575 25.72 5.52 -7.90
N VAL A 576 26.07 4.27 -7.58
CA VAL A 576 27.34 3.90 -6.96
C VAL A 576 28.06 2.90 -7.87
N GLU A 577 29.30 3.20 -8.25
CA GLU A 577 30.14 2.23 -8.96
C GLU A 577 30.79 1.27 -7.95
N LEU A 578 30.31 0.03 -7.90
CA LEU A 578 30.77 -0.95 -6.93
C LEU A 578 32.20 -1.42 -7.22
N PRO A 579 33.05 -1.63 -6.21
CA PRO A 579 34.36 -2.27 -6.38
C PRO A 579 34.17 -3.75 -6.79
N ALA A 580 35.19 -4.32 -7.40
CA ALA A 580 35.20 -5.76 -7.67
C ALA A 580 35.27 -6.51 -6.34
N SER A 581 34.38 -7.50 -6.14
CA SER A 581 34.33 -8.31 -4.94
C SER A 581 34.00 -9.76 -5.30
N THR A 582 34.45 -10.70 -4.47
CA THR A 582 34.06 -12.12 -4.53
C THR A 582 32.92 -12.45 -3.54
N GLU A 583 32.56 -11.48 -2.70
CA GLU A 583 31.50 -11.59 -1.69
C GLU A 583 30.48 -10.46 -1.88
N SER A 584 29.29 -10.63 -1.32
CA SER A 584 28.28 -9.56 -1.29
C SER A 584 28.77 -8.39 -0.46
N LEU A 585 28.54 -7.17 -0.94
CA LEU A 585 28.96 -5.92 -0.30
C LEU A 585 27.81 -5.35 0.54
N SER A 586 28.08 -4.94 1.78
CA SER A 586 27.11 -4.19 2.57
C SER A 586 27.23 -2.70 2.22
N VAL A 587 26.22 -2.16 1.52
CA VAL A 587 26.21 -0.77 1.06
C VAL A 587 25.17 0.02 1.83
N LYS A 588 25.62 1.09 2.52
CA LYS A 588 24.76 2.09 3.14
C LYS A 588 24.88 3.39 2.36
N VAL A 589 23.77 4.00 2.02
CA VAL A 589 23.74 5.30 1.35
C VAL A 589 22.91 6.30 2.16
N GLN A 590 23.31 7.57 2.13
CA GLN A 590 22.53 8.66 2.68
C GLN A 590 22.09 9.60 1.57
N LEU A 591 20.78 9.76 1.43
CA LEU A 591 20.15 10.70 0.52
C LEU A 591 19.76 11.95 1.29
N VAL A 592 19.97 13.13 0.70
CA VAL A 592 19.59 14.41 1.29
C VAL A 592 18.70 15.18 0.35
N PRO A 593 17.70 15.89 0.87
CA PRO A 593 16.85 16.75 0.05
C PRO A 593 17.67 17.89 -0.56
N VAL A 594 17.31 18.30 -1.76
CA VAL A 594 17.78 19.53 -2.39
C VAL A 594 16.71 20.60 -2.20
N SER A 595 17.13 21.77 -1.73
CA SER A 595 16.26 22.91 -1.41
C SER A 595 15.68 23.57 -2.68
#